data_2a0cdff17e942d32379245681c8473fa
#
_entry.id   2a0cdff17e942d32379245681c8473fa
#
_cell.length_a   1.000
_cell.length_b   1.000
_cell.length_c   1.000
_cell.angle_alpha   90.00
_cell.angle_beta   90.00
_cell.angle_gamma   90.00
#
_symmetry.space_group_name_H-M   'P 1'
#
loop_
_entity.id
_entity.type
_entity.pdbx_description
1 polymer ?
#
loop_
_entity_poly.entity_id
_entity_poly.type
_entity_poly.pdbx_seq_one_letter_code
_entity_poly.pdbx_strand_id
1 'polypeptide(L)'
;MEAAILNLASNLLYGAIVFLAGYGFSALKGVHRDKKAMQNGLQALLRDDILKIRSNAIKQQGISYTQKENVDQMYKAYSELGGNGTIKKLMPALEKLQVYTDIDDVDSEGEEA
;
A
#
# COMPACT_ATOMS: atom_id res chain seq x y z
N MET A 1 21.59 -46.92 -32.17
CA MET A 1 21.38 -46.72 -30.73
C MET A 1 21.73 -45.32 -30.23
N GLU A 2 22.86 -44.76 -30.61
CA GLU A 2 23.22 -43.43 -30.20
C GLU A 2 22.25 -42.36 -30.71
N ALA A 3 21.76 -42.47 -31.92
CA ALA A 3 20.81 -41.49 -32.47
C ALA A 3 19.47 -41.52 -31.73
N ALA A 4 19.01 -42.71 -31.30
CA ALA A 4 17.79 -42.82 -30.52
C ALA A 4 17.93 -42.23 -29.13
N ILE A 5 19.09 -42.41 -28.50
CA ILE A 5 19.39 -41.84 -27.19
C ILE A 5 19.47 -40.32 -27.27
N LEU A 6 20.10 -39.77 -28.32
CA LEU A 6 20.18 -38.35 -28.55
C LEU A 6 18.81 -37.73 -28.80
N ASN A 7 17.95 -38.40 -29.55
CA ASN A 7 16.58 -37.93 -29.80
C ASN A 7 15.75 -37.94 -28.51
N LEU A 8 15.89 -38.98 -27.69
CA LEU A 8 15.20 -39.07 -26.41
C LEU A 8 15.65 -37.94 -25.46
N ALA A 9 16.96 -37.73 -25.37
CA ALA A 9 17.51 -36.67 -24.55
C ALA A 9 17.05 -35.28 -25.02
N SER A 10 17.04 -35.07 -26.34
CA SER A 10 16.56 -33.85 -26.95
C SER A 10 15.09 -33.58 -26.64
N ASN A 11 14.24 -34.60 -26.76
CA ASN A 11 12.81 -34.51 -26.46
C ASN A 11 12.55 -34.24 -24.99
N LEU A 12 13.31 -34.88 -24.10
CA LEU A 12 13.20 -34.63 -22.65
C LEU A 12 13.59 -33.20 -22.30
N LEU A 13 14.69 -32.72 -22.89
CA LEU A 13 15.16 -31.36 -22.66
C LEU A 13 14.13 -30.34 -23.16
N TYR A 14 13.58 -30.56 -24.33
CA TYR A 14 12.56 -29.68 -24.89
C TYR A 14 11.31 -29.66 -24.02
N GLY A 15 10.85 -30.83 -23.56
CA GLY A 15 9.71 -30.95 -22.67
C GLY A 15 9.94 -30.23 -21.33
N ALA A 16 11.16 -30.34 -20.78
CA ALA A 16 11.51 -29.65 -19.54
C ALA A 16 11.48 -28.12 -19.70
N ILE A 17 12.00 -27.63 -20.83
CA ILE A 17 11.98 -26.18 -21.11
C ILE A 17 10.56 -25.68 -21.23
N VAL A 18 9.69 -26.40 -21.98
CA VAL A 18 8.29 -26.00 -22.12
C VAL A 18 7.55 -26.04 -20.79
N PHE A 19 7.80 -27.08 -19.98
CA PHE A 19 7.20 -27.21 -18.66
C PHE A 19 7.62 -26.05 -17.73
N LEU A 20 8.92 -25.73 -17.70
CA LEU A 20 9.42 -24.62 -16.88
C LEU A 20 8.84 -23.28 -17.33
N ALA A 21 8.74 -23.06 -18.64
CA ALA A 21 8.15 -21.84 -19.17
C ALA A 21 6.68 -21.71 -18.78
N GLY A 22 5.93 -22.81 -18.88
CA GLY A 22 4.52 -22.83 -18.49
C GLY A 22 4.33 -22.61 -17.00
N TYR A 23 5.15 -23.26 -16.19
CA TYR A 23 5.11 -23.08 -14.74
C TYR A 23 5.46 -21.65 -14.33
N GLY A 24 6.52 -21.09 -14.91
CA GLY A 24 6.92 -19.72 -14.64
C GLY A 24 5.84 -18.70 -15.03
N PHE A 25 5.20 -18.91 -16.16
CA PHE A 25 4.12 -18.04 -16.60
C PHE A 25 2.91 -18.11 -15.65
N SER A 26 2.57 -19.34 -15.23
CA SER A 26 1.46 -19.56 -14.29
C SER A 26 1.75 -18.93 -12.93
N ALA A 27 3.00 -19.07 -12.44
CA ALA A 27 3.42 -18.45 -11.18
C ALA A 27 3.37 -16.91 -11.25
N LEU A 28 3.80 -16.33 -12.39
CA LEU A 28 3.72 -14.88 -12.60
C LEU A 28 2.28 -14.39 -12.61
N LYS A 29 1.36 -15.15 -13.19
CA LYS A 29 -0.06 -14.79 -13.17
C LYS A 29 -0.60 -14.78 -11.74
N GLY A 30 -0.26 -15.78 -10.93
CA GLY A 30 -0.67 -15.85 -9.54
C GLY A 30 -0.14 -14.68 -8.71
N VAL A 31 1.14 -14.38 -8.88
CA VAL A 31 1.79 -13.25 -8.18
C VAL A 31 1.14 -11.92 -8.56
N HIS A 32 0.84 -11.73 -9.84
CA HIS A 32 0.21 -10.50 -10.30
C HIS A 32 -1.20 -10.33 -9.73
N ARG A 33 -1.97 -11.41 -9.65
CA ARG A 33 -3.32 -11.39 -9.05
C ARG A 33 -3.25 -11.06 -7.56
N ASP A 34 -2.35 -11.70 -6.82
CA ASP A 34 -2.17 -11.48 -5.40
C ASP A 34 -1.72 -10.06 -5.13
N LYS A 35 -0.85 -9.52 -5.97
CA LYS A 35 -0.39 -8.14 -5.87
C LYS A 35 -1.54 -7.15 -6.00
N LYS A 36 -2.44 -7.38 -6.96
CA LYS A 36 -3.59 -6.52 -7.17
C LYS A 36 -4.56 -6.58 -6.00
N ALA A 37 -4.82 -7.78 -5.47
CA ALA A 37 -5.67 -7.95 -4.29
C ALA A 37 -5.06 -7.23 -3.07
N MET A 38 -3.75 -7.34 -2.90
CA MET A 38 -3.03 -6.66 -1.83
C MET A 38 -3.12 -5.13 -1.98
N GLN A 39 -2.95 -4.61 -3.19
CA GLN A 39 -3.11 -3.18 -3.45
C GLN A 39 -4.50 -2.68 -3.08
N ASN A 40 -5.54 -3.42 -3.47
CA ASN A 40 -6.92 -3.05 -3.16
C ASN A 40 -7.17 -3.07 -1.66
N GLY A 41 -6.64 -4.08 -0.96
CA GLY A 41 -6.74 -4.16 0.49
C GLY A 41 -6.04 -3.02 1.20
N LEU A 42 -4.83 -2.68 0.75
CA LEU A 42 -4.08 -1.55 1.32
C LEU A 42 -4.79 -0.22 1.07
N GLN A 43 -5.36 -0.03 -0.12
CA GLN A 43 -6.16 1.16 -0.40
C GLN A 43 -7.32 1.30 0.56
N ALA A 44 -8.04 0.21 0.82
CA ALA A 44 -9.17 0.22 1.74
C ALA A 44 -8.74 0.55 3.17
N LEU A 45 -7.65 -0.04 3.64
CA LEU A 45 -7.11 0.22 4.98
C LEU A 45 -6.65 1.67 5.13
N LEU A 46 -5.92 2.18 4.14
CA LEU A 46 -5.45 3.56 4.15
C LEU A 46 -6.61 4.55 4.14
N ARG A 47 -7.62 4.27 3.32
CA ARG A 47 -8.81 5.11 3.27
C ARG A 47 -9.51 5.16 4.63
N ASP A 48 -9.70 4.01 5.26
CA ASP A 48 -10.35 3.94 6.57
C ASP A 48 -9.56 4.71 7.63
N ASP A 49 -8.25 4.57 7.65
CA ASP A 49 -7.39 5.26 8.61
C ASP A 49 -7.43 6.77 8.40
N ILE A 50 -7.36 7.22 7.14
CA ILE A 50 -7.44 8.64 6.81
C ILE A 50 -8.78 9.20 7.28
N LEU A 51 -9.89 8.49 7.02
CA LEU A 51 -11.22 8.93 7.41
C LEU A 51 -11.38 8.98 8.92
N LYS A 52 -10.81 8.04 9.66
CA LYS A 52 -10.84 8.03 11.12
C LYS A 52 -10.11 9.24 11.70
N ILE A 53 -8.88 9.49 11.21
CA ILE A 53 -8.09 10.61 11.69
C ILE A 53 -8.79 11.92 11.36
N ARG A 54 -9.34 12.04 10.14
CA ARG A 54 -10.09 13.22 9.73
C ARG A 54 -11.30 13.47 10.63
N SER A 55 -12.07 12.44 10.89
CA SER A 55 -13.27 12.54 11.75
C SER A 55 -12.89 13.01 13.15
N ASN A 56 -11.86 12.41 13.74
CA ASN A 56 -11.40 12.79 15.07
C ASN A 56 -10.85 14.21 15.08
N ALA A 57 -10.09 14.60 14.08
CA ALA A 57 -9.50 15.92 13.98
C ALA A 57 -10.59 17.00 13.85
N ILE A 58 -11.64 16.74 13.08
CA ILE A 58 -12.76 17.67 12.94
C ILE A 58 -13.50 17.82 14.27
N LYS A 59 -13.73 16.72 14.99
CA LYS A 59 -14.37 16.76 16.30
C LYS A 59 -13.56 17.55 17.31
N GLN A 60 -12.24 17.42 17.26
CA GLN A 60 -11.33 18.12 18.16
C GLN A 60 -11.01 19.55 17.70
N GLN A 61 -11.40 19.89 16.48
CA GLN A 61 -11.13 21.19 15.85
C GLN A 61 -9.63 21.46 15.68
N GLY A 62 -8.83 20.40 15.56
CA GLY A 62 -7.40 20.53 15.38
C GLY A 62 -6.75 19.16 15.16
N ILE A 63 -5.52 19.17 14.70
CA ILE A 63 -4.75 17.95 14.42
C ILE A 63 -3.31 18.17 14.87
N SER A 64 -2.71 17.15 15.50
CA SER A 64 -1.32 17.22 15.88
C SER A 64 -0.42 17.17 14.65
N TYR A 65 0.79 17.73 14.78
CA TYR A 65 1.76 17.71 13.68
C TYR A 65 2.08 16.29 13.24
N THR A 66 2.28 15.38 14.20
CA THR A 66 2.58 13.97 13.89
C THR A 66 1.43 13.31 13.14
N GLN A 67 0.18 13.54 13.57
CA GLN A 67 -0.98 13.00 12.88
C GLN A 67 -1.14 13.58 11.48
N LYS A 68 -0.89 14.88 11.32
CA LYS A 68 -0.93 15.54 10.02
C LYS A 68 0.08 14.93 9.07
N GLU A 69 1.31 14.71 9.53
CA GLU A 69 2.36 14.09 8.74
C GLU A 69 1.98 12.66 8.35
N ASN A 70 1.43 11.89 9.30
CA ASN A 70 0.98 10.52 9.04
C ASN A 70 -0.12 10.49 8.00
N VAL A 71 -1.10 11.39 8.09
CA VAL A 71 -2.18 11.48 7.11
C VAL A 71 -1.64 11.84 5.73
N ASP A 72 -0.70 12.78 5.65
CA ASP A 72 -0.11 13.16 4.37
C ASP A 72 0.64 12.00 3.74
N GLN A 73 1.38 11.22 4.53
CA GLN A 73 2.07 10.03 4.04
C GLN A 73 1.08 8.93 3.61
N MET A 74 0.03 8.71 4.39
CA MET A 74 -1.01 7.75 4.04
C MET A 74 -1.73 8.16 2.76
N TYR A 75 -2.03 9.44 2.61
CA TYR A 75 -2.67 9.95 1.39
C TYR A 75 -1.76 9.77 0.18
N LYS A 76 -0.47 10.03 0.33
CA LYS A 76 0.50 9.82 -0.74
C LYS A 76 0.54 8.36 -1.17
N ALA A 77 0.62 7.44 -0.20
CA ALA A 77 0.62 6.00 -0.48
C ALA A 77 -0.69 5.57 -1.14
N TYR A 78 -1.82 6.08 -0.65
CA TYR A 78 -3.14 5.79 -1.20
C TYR A 78 -3.22 6.23 -2.68
N SER A 79 -2.70 7.41 -2.99
CA SER A 79 -2.67 7.93 -4.37
C SER A 79 -1.77 7.09 -5.27
N GLU A 80 -0.60 6.68 -4.77
CA GLU A 80 0.33 5.84 -5.52
C GLU A 80 -0.25 4.47 -5.81
N LEU A 81 -1.11 3.95 -4.93
CA LEU A 81 -1.80 2.68 -5.15
C LEU A 81 -2.99 2.81 -6.10
N GLY A 82 -3.27 3.99 -6.62
CA GLY A 82 -4.37 4.23 -7.54
C GLY A 82 -5.67 4.61 -6.87
N GLY A 83 -5.62 5.16 -5.65
CA GLY A 83 -6.79 5.59 -4.92
C GLY A 83 -7.57 6.66 -5.67
N ASN A 84 -8.89 6.67 -5.47
CA ASN A 84 -9.78 7.56 -6.21
C ASN A 84 -9.85 8.96 -5.60
N GLY A 85 -10.62 9.84 -6.25
CA GLY A 85 -10.73 11.24 -5.86
C GLY A 85 -11.59 11.53 -4.63
N THR A 86 -12.22 10.53 -4.02
CA THR A 86 -13.07 10.74 -2.84
C THR A 86 -12.26 11.31 -1.68
N ILE A 87 -11.12 10.68 -1.36
CA ILE A 87 -10.24 11.17 -0.31
C ILE A 87 -9.62 12.51 -0.68
N LYS A 88 -9.28 12.70 -1.95
CA LYS A 88 -8.74 13.97 -2.44
C LYS A 88 -9.67 15.13 -2.14
N LYS A 89 -10.98 14.93 -2.28
CA LYS A 89 -11.98 15.96 -1.99
C LYS A 89 -12.10 16.26 -0.50
N LEU A 90 -11.75 15.30 0.35
CA LEU A 90 -11.87 15.45 1.79
C LEU A 90 -10.62 16.05 2.44
N MET A 91 -9.47 16.02 1.76
CA MET A 91 -8.21 16.53 2.29
C MET A 91 -8.21 18.03 2.60
N PRO A 92 -8.83 18.91 1.79
CA PRO A 92 -8.82 20.34 2.10
C PRO A 92 -9.42 20.69 3.46
N ALA A 93 -10.41 19.92 3.93
CA ALA A 93 -10.99 20.14 5.25
C ALA A 93 -9.97 19.92 6.37
N LEU A 94 -9.08 18.92 6.20
CA LEU A 94 -7.99 18.67 7.13
C LEU A 94 -6.95 19.79 7.11
N GLU A 95 -6.62 20.30 5.92
CA GLU A 95 -5.62 21.34 5.76
C GLU A 95 -6.06 22.66 6.41
N LYS A 96 -7.35 22.88 6.52
CA LYS A 96 -7.91 24.07 7.17
C LYS A 96 -7.89 24.00 8.69
N LEU A 97 -7.68 22.81 9.26
CA LEU A 97 -7.65 22.64 10.71
C LEU A 97 -6.36 23.21 11.29
N GLN A 98 -6.46 23.69 12.52
CA GLN A 98 -5.30 24.17 13.27
C GLN A 98 -4.37 23.00 13.57
N VAL A 99 -3.08 23.17 13.29
CA VAL A 99 -2.06 22.17 13.57
C VAL A 99 -1.32 22.58 14.84
N TYR A 100 -1.23 21.67 15.80
CA TYR A 100 -0.46 21.86 17.01
C TYR A 100 0.70 20.86 17.04
N THR A 101 1.81 21.27 17.71
CA THR A 101 3.00 20.42 17.75
C THR A 101 2.94 19.48 18.94
N ASP A 102 3.40 18.25 18.75
CA ASP A 102 3.50 17.26 19.81
C ASP A 102 4.50 17.69 20.88
N ILE A 103 5.49 18.50 20.48
CA ILE A 103 6.50 19.05 21.38
C ILE A 103 5.86 19.98 22.41
N ASP A 104 4.92 20.82 21.98
CA ASP A 104 4.17 21.70 22.87
C ASP A 104 3.36 20.90 23.89
N ASP A 105 2.74 19.81 23.46
CA ASP A 105 2.00 18.91 24.33
C ASP A 105 2.92 18.27 25.38
N VAL A 106 4.10 17.81 24.96
CA VAL A 106 5.08 17.21 25.85
C VAL A 106 5.60 18.24 26.86
N ASP A 107 5.87 19.46 26.42
CA ASP A 107 6.32 20.54 27.29
C ASP A 107 5.24 20.90 28.31
N SER A 108 3.97 20.92 27.91
CA SER A 108 2.85 21.16 28.82
C SER A 108 2.76 20.08 29.90
N GLU A 109 2.92 18.81 29.51
CA GLU A 109 2.93 17.70 30.45
C GLU A 109 4.15 17.75 31.38
N GLY A 110 5.29 18.18 30.85
CA GLY A 110 6.50 18.35 31.63
C GLY A 110 6.39 19.44 32.67
N GLU A 111 5.69 20.54 32.37
CA GLU A 111 5.47 21.65 33.30
C GLU A 111 4.53 21.25 34.44
N GLU A 112 3.58 20.37 34.20
CA GLU A 112 2.66 19.88 35.22
C GLU A 112 3.31 18.87 36.15
N ALA A 113 4.40 18.25 35.73
CA ALA A 113 5.13 17.29 36.53
C ALA A 113 6.16 17.97 37.41
#